data_054dcd86a289241f6bb304531e4d0b83
#
_entry.id   054dcd86a289241f6bb304531e4d0b83
#
_cell.length_a   1.000
_cell.length_b   1.000
_cell.length_c   1.000
_cell.angle_alpha   90.00
_cell.angle_beta   90.00
_cell.angle_gamma   90.00
#
_symmetry.space_group_name_H-M   'P 1'
#
loop_
_entity.id
_entity.type
_entity.pdbx_description
1 polymer ?
#
loop_
_entity_poly.entity_id
_entity_poly.type
_entity_poly.pdbx_seq_one_letter_code
_entity_poly.pdbx_strand_id
1 'polypeptide(L)'
;LMHPSSQTPTSTNTMSWSPASWRSRPIVQAPSYADEAALAAVEARLHRYPPLVFAGEARRLKTRLAAASRGEAFVLQGGACAESFDEFTADIVRDTFRVLLQMAVVLTFAAKVPVVKIGRMAGQYAKPRSSNTETVDGVTLPCYRGDIINGPEFTPEARIPDPARMETGYFQSAGVMNLLRAFAHGGYANLHQVHRWNLGFVERSPLAARYQDLAHRIDETLSFLRACGFDGSASQIDETEFYTSHEALLLPYEQALTRVDSTSGDYYDCSAHFLWIGDRTRQPDGAHVEFLRGVQNPIGIKVGPTTTVADLEKLLEILNPKDEAGRITLISRMGKDKVRDHLPPLLDAVNRTGRTVTWLCDPMHGNTTTTASKIKTRSFDNILGEVLGFFDVFEAIGRRPGGIHLEMTGQDVTECIGGAQCLTEADLGGRYETFCDPRLNAEQSLEMAFLLAQELTGRAGKKE
;
A
#
# COMPACT_ATOMS: atom_id res chain seq x y z
N LEU A 1 43.90 -6.58 50.80
CA LEU A 1 44.21 -6.67 49.36
C LEU A 1 42.96 -7.05 48.62
N MET A 2 42.16 -6.06 48.25
CA MET A 2 40.99 -6.21 47.38
C MET A 2 41.30 -5.63 46.02
N HIS A 3 41.19 -6.44 44.96
CA HIS A 3 41.24 -5.99 43.58
C HIS A 3 39.88 -5.41 43.17
N PRO A 4 39.82 -4.25 42.50
CA PRO A 4 38.62 -3.79 41.89
C PRO A 4 38.46 -4.43 40.49
N SER A 5 37.33 -5.09 40.28
CA SER A 5 36.91 -5.58 38.98
C SER A 5 36.57 -4.41 38.06
N SER A 6 37.32 -4.27 36.99
CA SER A 6 37.03 -3.34 35.89
C SER A 6 35.86 -3.86 35.08
N GLN A 7 34.70 -3.28 35.27
CA GLN A 7 33.60 -3.38 34.30
C GLN A 7 33.88 -2.39 33.17
N THR A 8 34.15 -2.92 32.00
CA THR A 8 34.22 -2.16 30.76
C THR A 8 32.75 -1.83 30.36
N PRO A 9 32.41 -0.57 30.16
CA PRO A 9 31.09 -0.25 29.62
C PRO A 9 31.10 -0.58 28.13
N THR A 10 30.31 -1.54 27.73
CA THR A 10 29.94 -1.75 26.33
C THR A 10 29.08 -0.55 25.89
N SER A 11 29.71 0.50 25.39
CA SER A 11 29.03 1.57 24.71
C SER A 11 28.52 1.03 23.37
N THR A 12 27.27 0.67 23.30
CA THR A 12 26.54 0.63 22.03
C THR A 12 26.51 2.05 21.49
N ASN A 13 27.44 2.34 20.60
CA ASN A 13 27.50 3.60 19.87
C ASN A 13 26.31 3.65 18.92
N THR A 14 25.11 3.98 19.42
CA THR A 14 23.96 4.31 18.61
C THR A 14 24.25 5.63 17.94
N MET A 15 24.75 5.57 16.70
CA MET A 15 24.92 6.77 15.88
C MET A 15 23.59 7.54 15.87
N SER A 16 23.65 8.83 16.19
CA SER A 16 22.49 9.71 16.16
C SER A 16 21.89 9.68 14.75
N TRP A 17 20.57 9.48 14.65
CA TRP A 17 19.88 9.45 13.37
C TRP A 17 19.87 10.85 12.71
N SER A 18 20.04 10.87 11.40
CA SER A 18 19.75 12.01 10.53
C SER A 18 19.08 11.52 9.25
N PRO A 19 18.44 12.40 8.46
CA PRO A 19 17.88 12.00 7.16
C PRO A 19 18.89 11.35 6.22
N ALA A 20 20.18 11.56 6.42
CA ALA A 20 21.28 11.02 5.61
C ALA A 20 21.99 9.79 6.24
N SER A 21 21.66 9.39 7.47
CA SER A 21 22.39 8.32 8.18
C SER A 21 22.31 6.95 7.48
N TRP A 22 21.29 6.72 6.65
CA TRP A 22 21.19 5.53 5.83
C TRP A 22 22.35 5.34 4.85
N ARG A 23 23.03 6.42 4.43
CA ARG A 23 24.14 6.39 3.47
C ARG A 23 25.36 5.63 4.00
N SER A 24 25.45 5.44 5.30
CA SER A 24 26.50 4.65 5.95
C SER A 24 26.11 3.18 6.16
N ARG A 25 24.92 2.77 5.73
CA ARG A 25 24.41 1.41 5.90
C ARG A 25 24.47 0.61 4.60
N PRO A 26 24.53 -0.73 4.66
CA PRO A 26 24.39 -1.56 3.46
C PRO A 26 23.07 -1.28 2.78
N ILE A 27 23.10 -1.08 1.46
CA ILE A 27 21.91 -0.83 0.66
C ILE A 27 21.76 -1.89 -0.43
N VAL A 28 20.54 -2.37 -0.62
CA VAL A 28 20.14 -3.27 -1.70
C VAL A 28 19.07 -2.60 -2.54
N GLN A 29 18.84 -3.08 -3.75
CA GLN A 29 17.84 -2.55 -4.68
C GLN A 29 18.06 -1.08 -5.10
N ALA A 30 19.23 -0.51 -4.84
CA ALA A 30 19.56 0.85 -5.23
C ALA A 30 20.01 0.91 -6.70
N PRO A 31 19.58 1.92 -7.47
CA PRO A 31 20.15 2.18 -8.78
C PRO A 31 21.57 2.74 -8.63
N SER A 32 22.40 2.53 -9.65
CA SER A 32 23.70 3.16 -9.78
C SER A 32 23.60 4.33 -10.77
N TYR A 33 23.79 5.54 -10.29
CA TYR A 33 23.82 6.74 -11.13
C TYR A 33 25.26 7.04 -11.57
N ALA A 34 25.46 7.18 -12.89
CA ALA A 34 26.79 7.44 -13.46
C ALA A 34 27.27 8.88 -13.15
N ASP A 35 26.36 9.83 -13.02
CA ASP A 35 26.65 11.25 -12.73
C ASP A 35 26.17 11.59 -11.31
N GLU A 36 27.08 11.48 -10.35
CA GLU A 36 26.81 11.84 -8.95
C GLU A 36 26.54 13.34 -8.76
N ALA A 37 27.12 14.20 -9.60
CA ALA A 37 26.88 15.63 -9.51
C ALA A 37 25.45 15.97 -9.98
N ALA A 38 24.97 15.32 -11.04
CA ALA A 38 23.59 15.46 -11.48
C ALA A 38 22.61 14.96 -10.41
N LEU A 39 22.91 13.83 -9.77
CA LEU A 39 22.10 13.29 -8.67
C LEU A 39 22.02 14.32 -7.52
N ALA A 40 23.17 14.82 -7.04
CA ALA A 40 23.21 15.79 -5.97
C ALA A 40 22.46 17.10 -6.30
N ALA A 41 22.53 17.54 -7.56
CA ALA A 41 21.78 18.72 -8.02
C ALA A 41 20.26 18.49 -7.99
N VAL A 42 19.78 17.32 -8.39
CA VAL A 42 18.35 16.94 -8.32
C VAL A 42 17.89 16.86 -6.87
N GLU A 43 18.65 16.19 -6.00
CA GLU A 43 18.35 16.12 -4.55
C GLU A 43 18.23 17.52 -3.94
N ALA A 44 19.14 18.41 -4.27
CA ALA A 44 19.12 19.81 -3.78
C ALA A 44 17.89 20.59 -4.27
N ARG A 45 17.42 20.36 -5.51
CA ARG A 45 16.19 20.99 -6.02
C ARG A 45 14.96 20.43 -5.33
N LEU A 46 14.83 19.11 -5.24
CA LEU A 46 13.72 18.44 -4.54
C LEU A 46 13.60 18.90 -3.08
N HIS A 47 14.76 19.09 -2.41
CA HIS A 47 14.76 19.58 -1.04
C HIS A 47 14.14 20.96 -0.88
N ARG A 48 14.15 21.80 -1.91
CA ARG A 48 13.55 23.14 -1.91
C ARG A 48 12.11 23.19 -2.39
N TYR A 49 11.62 22.11 -3.04
CA TYR A 49 10.25 22.05 -3.52
C TYR A 49 9.25 21.91 -2.35
N PRO A 50 8.00 22.34 -2.54
CA PRO A 50 6.96 22.15 -1.54
C PRO A 50 6.77 20.69 -1.16
N PRO A 51 6.49 20.38 0.11
CA PRO A 51 6.15 19.00 0.50
C PRO A 51 4.84 18.55 -0.17
N LEU A 52 4.74 17.27 -0.49
CA LEU A 52 3.52 16.68 -1.07
C LEU A 52 2.44 16.45 -0.01
N VAL A 53 2.85 16.11 1.20
CA VAL A 53 1.98 15.90 2.35
C VAL A 53 2.50 16.65 3.58
N PHE A 54 1.65 16.81 4.59
CA PHE A 54 1.99 17.50 5.84
C PHE A 54 2.03 16.53 7.01
N ALA A 55 2.86 16.84 8.01
CA ALA A 55 2.98 16.08 9.24
C ALA A 55 1.64 15.85 9.95
N GLY A 56 0.76 16.86 9.96
CA GLY A 56 -0.58 16.74 10.55
C GLY A 56 -1.46 15.68 9.89
N GLU A 57 -1.38 15.54 8.56
CA GLU A 57 -2.09 14.50 7.82
C GLU A 57 -1.54 13.11 8.18
N ALA A 58 -0.21 12.96 8.26
CA ALA A 58 0.43 11.70 8.64
C ALA A 58 0.09 11.30 10.10
N ARG A 59 0.04 12.25 11.03
CA ARG A 59 -0.42 12.00 12.41
C ARG A 59 -1.87 11.55 12.45
N ARG A 60 -2.75 12.15 11.64
CA ARG A 60 -4.16 11.74 11.55
C ARG A 60 -4.26 10.30 11.04
N LEU A 61 -3.51 9.95 10.00
CA LEU A 61 -3.47 8.57 9.51
C LEU A 61 -2.97 7.61 10.60
N LYS A 62 -1.93 7.96 11.35
CA LYS A 62 -1.45 7.13 12.46
C LYS A 62 -2.54 6.86 13.49
N THR A 63 -3.37 7.84 13.83
CA THR A 63 -4.54 7.67 14.71
C THR A 63 -5.57 6.70 14.12
N ARG A 64 -5.84 6.80 12.81
CA ARG A 64 -6.76 5.87 12.12
C ARG A 64 -6.23 4.44 12.10
N LEU A 65 -4.94 4.27 11.87
CA LEU A 65 -4.29 2.95 11.90
C LEU A 65 -4.26 2.36 13.31
N ALA A 66 -4.11 3.19 14.35
CA ALA A 66 -4.25 2.76 15.73
C ALA A 66 -5.67 2.23 16.03
N ALA A 67 -6.71 2.86 15.51
CA ALA A 67 -8.07 2.35 15.60
C ALA A 67 -8.22 1.00 14.89
N ALA A 68 -7.60 0.84 13.71
CA ALA A 68 -7.63 -0.42 12.98
C ALA A 68 -6.94 -1.57 13.76
N SER A 69 -5.86 -1.28 14.50
CA SER A 69 -5.19 -2.28 15.34
C SER A 69 -6.07 -2.83 16.45
N ARG A 70 -7.06 -2.04 16.90
CA ARG A 70 -8.06 -2.43 17.92
C ARG A 70 -9.35 -3.00 17.32
N GLY A 71 -9.42 -3.14 15.98
CA GLY A 71 -10.65 -3.58 15.31
C GLY A 71 -11.76 -2.52 15.22
N GLU A 72 -11.43 -1.26 15.48
CA GLU A 72 -12.35 -0.11 15.43
C GLU A 72 -12.37 0.59 14.06
N ALA A 73 -11.54 0.17 13.14
CA ALA A 73 -11.50 0.60 11.75
C ALA A 73 -11.02 -0.55 10.87
N PHE A 74 -11.26 -0.44 9.56
CA PHE A 74 -10.78 -1.38 8.55
C PHE A 74 -10.00 -0.62 7.49
N VAL A 75 -8.81 -1.10 7.12
CA VAL A 75 -7.94 -0.44 6.14
C VAL A 75 -8.18 -1.00 4.75
N LEU A 76 -8.46 -0.13 3.80
CA LEU A 76 -8.44 -0.42 2.37
C LEU A 76 -7.26 0.33 1.75
N GLN A 77 -6.21 -0.39 1.43
CA GLN A 77 -5.06 0.13 0.70
C GLN A 77 -5.04 -0.47 -0.70
N GLY A 78 -5.02 0.38 -1.73
CA GLY A 78 -5.06 -0.12 -3.10
C GLY A 78 -4.58 0.91 -4.12
N GLY A 79 -4.19 0.41 -5.29
CA GLY A 79 -3.75 1.21 -6.41
C GLY A 79 -2.70 0.50 -7.26
N ALA A 80 -1.92 1.26 -8.01
CA ALA A 80 -0.98 0.75 -8.98
C ALA A 80 0.06 -0.21 -8.39
N CYS A 81 0.51 -1.16 -9.19
CA CYS A 81 1.71 -1.95 -8.89
C CYS A 81 2.96 -1.06 -8.89
N ALA A 82 3.20 -0.38 -10.02
CA ALA A 82 4.07 0.77 -10.16
C ALA A 82 3.36 1.75 -11.09
N GLU A 83 3.27 3.01 -10.66
CA GLU A 83 2.72 4.07 -11.51
C GLU A 83 3.65 4.30 -12.69
N SER A 84 3.08 4.60 -13.86
CA SER A 84 3.79 4.98 -15.06
C SER A 84 3.62 6.47 -15.34
N PHE A 85 4.67 7.10 -15.88
CA PHE A 85 4.58 8.48 -16.35
C PHE A 85 3.57 8.64 -17.49
N ASP A 86 3.34 7.59 -18.27
CA ASP A 86 2.36 7.58 -19.36
C ASP A 86 0.91 7.46 -18.84
N GLU A 87 0.70 6.94 -17.63
CA GLU A 87 -0.62 6.85 -16.99
C GLU A 87 -1.03 8.11 -16.24
N PHE A 88 -0.25 9.20 -16.33
CA PHE A 88 -0.56 10.46 -15.68
C PHE A 88 -1.67 11.22 -16.43
N THR A 89 -2.90 10.77 -16.22
CA THR A 89 -4.11 11.38 -16.78
C THR A 89 -5.17 11.59 -15.72
N ALA A 90 -6.01 12.60 -15.91
CA ALA A 90 -7.12 12.88 -14.99
C ALA A 90 -8.10 11.69 -14.89
N ASP A 91 -8.33 11.00 -16.00
CA ASP A 91 -9.28 9.88 -16.06
C ASP A 91 -8.78 8.69 -15.24
N ILE A 92 -7.50 8.32 -15.36
CA ILE A 92 -6.92 7.19 -14.62
C ILE A 92 -6.93 7.47 -13.10
N VAL A 93 -6.56 8.68 -12.69
CA VAL A 93 -6.61 9.09 -11.28
C VAL A 93 -8.03 9.08 -10.74
N ARG A 94 -8.96 9.70 -11.49
CA ARG A 94 -10.39 9.73 -11.13
C ARG A 94 -10.98 8.34 -11.00
N ASP A 95 -10.76 7.48 -11.98
CA ASP A 95 -11.38 6.16 -12.04
C ASP A 95 -10.83 5.24 -10.95
N THR A 96 -9.54 5.30 -10.65
CA THR A 96 -8.94 4.54 -9.53
C THR A 96 -9.48 5.03 -8.18
N PHE A 97 -9.55 6.34 -7.98
CA PHE A 97 -10.14 6.93 -6.78
C PHE A 97 -11.62 6.54 -6.62
N ARG A 98 -12.39 6.61 -7.69
CA ARG A 98 -13.79 6.20 -7.72
C ARG A 98 -13.98 4.74 -7.30
N VAL A 99 -13.21 3.81 -7.84
CA VAL A 99 -13.30 2.38 -7.48
C VAL A 99 -12.96 2.18 -6.00
N LEU A 100 -11.92 2.83 -5.48
CA LEU A 100 -11.58 2.78 -4.06
C LEU A 100 -12.71 3.31 -3.16
N LEU A 101 -13.39 4.39 -3.57
CA LEU A 101 -14.56 4.90 -2.85
C LEU A 101 -15.73 3.90 -2.86
N GLN A 102 -16.01 3.30 -4.02
CA GLN A 102 -17.06 2.29 -4.16
C GLN A 102 -16.79 1.08 -3.26
N MET A 103 -15.57 0.57 -3.26
CA MET A 103 -15.14 -0.51 -2.37
C MET A 103 -15.28 -0.12 -0.89
N ALA A 104 -14.87 1.10 -0.54
CA ALA A 104 -14.92 1.59 0.84
C ALA A 104 -16.35 1.67 1.38
N VAL A 105 -17.33 2.10 0.58
CA VAL A 105 -18.75 2.15 0.99
C VAL A 105 -19.27 0.75 1.31
N VAL A 106 -19.02 -0.21 0.43
CA VAL A 106 -19.45 -1.61 0.59
C VAL A 106 -18.81 -2.23 1.85
N LEU A 107 -17.49 -2.03 2.03
CA LEU A 107 -16.76 -2.56 3.17
C LEU A 107 -17.16 -1.87 4.50
N THR A 108 -17.42 -0.57 4.48
CA THR A 108 -17.89 0.17 5.66
C THR A 108 -19.22 -0.39 6.16
N PHE A 109 -20.15 -0.62 5.26
CA PHE A 109 -21.46 -1.20 5.59
C PHE A 109 -21.31 -2.59 6.22
N ALA A 110 -20.46 -3.43 5.65
CA ALA A 110 -20.27 -4.81 6.12
C ALA A 110 -19.47 -4.92 7.42
N ALA A 111 -18.40 -4.16 7.54
CA ALA A 111 -17.52 -4.16 8.72
C ALA A 111 -18.14 -3.44 9.91
N LYS A 112 -19.11 -2.54 9.67
CA LYS A 112 -19.74 -1.67 10.68
C LYS A 112 -18.73 -0.80 11.45
N VAL A 113 -17.61 -0.47 10.79
CA VAL A 113 -16.56 0.43 11.27
C VAL A 113 -16.08 1.32 10.14
N PRO A 114 -15.47 2.47 10.43
CA PRO A 114 -14.89 3.32 9.38
C PRO A 114 -13.86 2.56 8.55
N VAL A 115 -13.82 2.82 7.24
CA VAL A 115 -12.77 2.34 6.33
C VAL A 115 -11.74 3.43 6.11
N VAL A 116 -10.50 3.13 6.45
CA VAL A 116 -9.34 3.99 6.20
C VAL A 116 -8.86 3.76 4.77
N LYS A 117 -8.97 4.77 3.93
CA LYS A 117 -8.64 4.68 2.50
C LYS A 117 -7.22 5.17 2.25
N ILE A 118 -6.36 4.30 1.74
CA ILE A 118 -4.96 4.59 1.43
C ILE A 118 -4.70 4.18 -0.02
N GLY A 119 -4.35 5.15 -0.86
CA GLY A 119 -3.98 4.89 -2.25
C GLY A 119 -2.51 4.48 -2.38
N ARG A 120 -2.24 3.47 -3.20
CA ARG A 120 -0.92 3.18 -3.77
C ARG A 120 -0.76 4.06 -5.01
N MET A 121 -0.55 5.35 -4.79
CA MET A 121 -0.52 6.36 -5.84
C MET A 121 0.17 7.64 -5.36
N ALA A 122 0.47 8.54 -6.29
CA ALA A 122 1.20 9.78 -6.04
C ALA A 122 2.62 9.54 -5.49
N GLY A 123 3.32 8.54 -6.02
CA GLY A 123 4.69 8.23 -5.60
C GLY A 123 5.15 6.77 -5.82
N GLN A 124 4.26 5.86 -6.17
CA GLN A 124 4.60 4.45 -6.38
C GLN A 124 5.24 4.22 -7.76
N TYR A 125 6.37 4.88 -8.03
CA TYR A 125 7.09 4.79 -9.31
C TYR A 125 8.30 3.86 -9.29
N ALA A 126 8.76 3.42 -8.13
CA ALA A 126 9.90 2.53 -8.00
C ALA A 126 9.47 1.11 -7.66
N LYS A 127 10.16 0.12 -8.20
CA LYS A 127 9.89 -1.29 -7.98
C LYS A 127 11.16 -2.08 -7.69
N PRO A 128 11.18 -2.90 -6.61
CA PRO A 128 12.27 -3.84 -6.38
C PRO A 128 12.21 -4.97 -7.40
N ARG A 129 13.37 -5.49 -7.77
CA ARG A 129 13.50 -6.57 -8.76
C ARG A 129 14.26 -7.75 -8.19
N SER A 130 13.89 -8.96 -8.62
CA SER A 130 14.57 -10.19 -8.23
C SER A 130 15.94 -10.36 -8.93
N SER A 131 16.14 -9.70 -10.07
CA SER A 131 17.39 -9.67 -10.81
C SER A 131 17.77 -8.24 -11.18
N ASN A 132 19.07 -7.98 -11.33
CA ASN A 132 19.56 -6.68 -11.80
C ASN A 132 19.46 -6.53 -13.31
N THR A 133 19.30 -7.64 -14.05
CA THR A 133 19.22 -7.67 -15.50
C THR A 133 18.03 -8.51 -15.96
N GLU A 134 17.61 -8.28 -17.18
CA GLU A 134 16.65 -9.11 -17.90
C GLU A 134 17.16 -9.40 -19.31
N THR A 135 16.79 -10.54 -19.85
CA THR A 135 17.21 -10.99 -21.18
C THR A 135 15.98 -11.22 -22.05
N VAL A 136 15.95 -10.55 -23.20
CA VAL A 136 14.90 -10.70 -24.22
C VAL A 136 15.62 -10.97 -25.55
N ASP A 137 15.23 -12.04 -26.24
CA ASP A 137 15.78 -12.44 -27.56
C ASP A 137 17.32 -12.48 -27.61
N GLY A 138 17.94 -12.93 -26.49
CA GLY A 138 19.40 -13.06 -26.40
C GLY A 138 20.13 -11.76 -26.04
N VAL A 139 19.44 -10.64 -25.91
CA VAL A 139 20.00 -9.35 -25.46
C VAL A 139 19.75 -9.21 -23.98
N THR A 140 20.82 -8.91 -23.22
CA THR A 140 20.76 -8.70 -21.77
C THR A 140 20.95 -7.21 -21.45
N LEU A 141 19.98 -6.61 -20.78
CA LEU A 141 20.00 -5.21 -20.34
C LEU A 141 19.69 -5.11 -18.85
N PRO A 142 20.02 -3.97 -18.20
CA PRO A 142 19.52 -3.67 -16.84
C PRO A 142 18.00 -3.77 -16.81
N CYS A 143 17.46 -4.30 -15.71
CA CYS A 143 16.01 -4.42 -15.59
C CYS A 143 15.35 -3.04 -15.42
N TYR A 144 14.09 -2.93 -15.86
CA TYR A 144 13.24 -1.80 -15.55
C TYR A 144 12.93 -1.77 -14.05
N ARG A 145 13.17 -0.63 -13.40
CA ARG A 145 13.04 -0.44 -11.95
C ARG A 145 11.95 0.56 -11.55
N GLY A 146 11.15 0.98 -12.51
CA GLY A 146 10.13 2.02 -12.34
C GLY A 146 10.54 3.34 -12.96
N ASP A 147 9.55 4.11 -13.39
CA ASP A 147 9.75 5.33 -14.18
C ASP A 147 10.55 6.42 -13.46
N ILE A 148 10.55 6.43 -12.13
CA ILE A 148 11.37 7.38 -11.36
C ILE A 148 12.88 7.09 -11.46
N ILE A 149 13.24 5.90 -11.93
CA ILE A 149 14.64 5.43 -12.01
C ILE A 149 15.10 5.34 -13.47
N ASN A 150 14.37 4.58 -14.32
CA ASN A 150 14.72 4.35 -15.71
C ASN A 150 13.47 4.09 -16.58
N GLY A 151 13.65 4.02 -17.90
CA GLY A 151 12.55 3.83 -18.84
C GLY A 151 12.13 2.37 -19.01
N PRO A 152 10.85 2.11 -19.36
CA PRO A 152 10.33 0.77 -19.58
C PRO A 152 10.77 0.15 -20.91
N GLU A 153 11.18 0.94 -21.89
CA GLU A 153 11.61 0.48 -23.20
C GLU A 153 12.84 -0.45 -23.08
N PHE A 154 12.86 -1.53 -23.85
CA PHE A 154 13.98 -2.46 -23.84
C PHE A 154 15.11 -1.98 -24.76
N THR A 155 15.73 -0.86 -24.38
CA THR A 155 16.90 -0.29 -25.08
C THR A 155 17.99 0.06 -24.06
N PRO A 156 19.28 0.03 -24.45
CA PRO A 156 20.37 0.41 -23.53
C PRO A 156 20.18 1.81 -22.92
N GLU A 157 19.75 2.77 -23.70
CA GLU A 157 19.59 4.18 -23.30
C GLU A 157 18.45 4.33 -22.28
N ALA A 158 17.29 3.72 -22.53
CA ALA A 158 16.14 3.79 -21.63
C ALA A 158 16.42 3.15 -20.27
N ARG A 159 17.28 2.13 -20.22
CA ARG A 159 17.59 1.39 -19.00
C ARG A 159 18.68 2.01 -18.14
N ILE A 160 19.30 3.10 -18.57
CA ILE A 160 20.24 3.87 -17.75
C ILE A 160 19.46 4.64 -16.68
N PRO A 161 19.79 4.49 -15.39
CA PRO A 161 19.21 5.32 -14.34
C PRO A 161 19.50 6.81 -14.56
N ASP A 162 18.46 7.64 -14.54
CA ASP A 162 18.54 9.08 -14.75
C ASP A 162 17.95 9.81 -13.54
N PRO A 163 18.74 10.60 -12.78
CA PRO A 163 18.26 11.32 -11.61
C PRO A 163 17.20 12.37 -11.94
N ALA A 164 17.15 12.92 -13.17
CA ALA A 164 16.13 13.88 -13.57
C ALA A 164 14.70 13.30 -13.51
N ARG A 165 14.55 11.99 -13.61
CA ARG A 165 13.26 11.31 -13.48
C ARG A 165 12.62 11.48 -12.10
N MET A 166 13.40 11.72 -11.05
CA MET A 166 12.87 12.02 -9.73
C MET A 166 12.07 13.33 -9.70
N GLU A 167 12.47 14.34 -10.47
CA GLU A 167 11.70 15.60 -10.56
C GLU A 167 10.38 15.38 -11.34
N THR A 168 10.41 14.61 -12.42
CA THR A 168 9.19 14.20 -13.13
C THR A 168 8.23 13.47 -12.20
N GLY A 169 8.72 12.49 -11.43
CA GLY A 169 7.94 11.78 -10.42
C GLY A 169 7.34 12.71 -9.37
N TYR A 170 8.11 13.66 -8.88
CA TYR A 170 7.63 14.68 -7.93
C TYR A 170 6.49 15.51 -8.53
N PHE A 171 6.66 16.07 -9.72
CA PHE A 171 5.63 16.92 -10.32
C PHE A 171 4.36 16.17 -10.69
N GLN A 172 4.49 14.95 -11.16
CA GLN A 172 3.31 14.09 -11.39
C GLN A 172 2.62 13.73 -10.07
N SER A 173 3.37 13.38 -9.03
CA SER A 173 2.81 13.14 -7.70
C SER A 173 2.08 14.36 -7.16
N ALA A 174 2.63 15.57 -7.33
CA ALA A 174 1.97 16.81 -6.94
C ALA A 174 0.66 17.04 -7.69
N GLY A 175 0.62 16.75 -9.00
CA GLY A 175 -0.58 16.81 -9.82
C GLY A 175 -1.65 15.82 -9.36
N VAL A 176 -1.26 14.58 -9.10
CA VAL A 176 -2.17 13.56 -8.55
C VAL A 176 -2.72 13.98 -7.19
N MET A 177 -1.85 14.44 -6.27
CA MET A 177 -2.27 14.92 -4.95
C MET A 177 -3.26 16.07 -5.03
N ASN A 178 -3.03 17.03 -5.92
CA ASN A 178 -3.96 18.14 -6.13
C ASN A 178 -5.35 17.64 -6.57
N LEU A 179 -5.39 16.72 -7.53
CA LEU A 179 -6.65 16.15 -8.03
C LEU A 179 -7.37 15.31 -6.97
N LEU A 180 -6.63 14.48 -6.21
CA LEU A 180 -7.19 13.69 -5.12
C LEU A 180 -7.80 14.58 -4.03
N ARG A 181 -7.14 15.66 -3.63
CA ARG A 181 -7.67 16.62 -2.67
C ARG A 181 -8.93 17.31 -3.19
N ALA A 182 -8.93 17.69 -4.46
CA ALA A 182 -10.10 18.27 -5.08
C ALA A 182 -11.30 17.29 -5.09
N PHE A 183 -11.07 16.03 -5.40
CA PHE A 183 -12.12 15.00 -5.38
C PHE A 183 -12.60 14.69 -3.95
N ALA A 184 -11.68 14.61 -3.00
CA ALA A 184 -12.00 14.28 -1.62
C ALA A 184 -12.85 15.36 -0.92
N HIS A 185 -12.66 16.63 -1.28
CA HIS A 185 -13.32 17.77 -0.63
C HIS A 185 -14.33 18.51 -1.53
N GLY A 186 -14.40 18.17 -2.80
CA GLY A 186 -15.21 18.88 -3.80
C GLY A 186 -16.61 18.28 -4.07
N GLY A 187 -17.11 17.39 -3.20
CA GLY A 187 -18.42 16.75 -3.37
C GLY A 187 -18.44 15.55 -4.33
N TYR A 188 -17.35 15.23 -5.01
CA TYR A 188 -17.23 14.04 -5.87
C TYR A 188 -17.33 12.74 -5.04
N ALA A 189 -16.87 12.76 -3.81
CA ALA A 189 -16.88 11.64 -2.88
C ALA A 189 -18.20 11.50 -2.10
N ASN A 190 -19.29 12.17 -2.53
CA ASN A 190 -20.58 12.11 -1.89
C ASN A 190 -21.08 10.66 -1.79
N LEU A 191 -21.46 10.24 -0.58
CA LEU A 191 -21.83 8.87 -0.26
C LEU A 191 -22.99 8.34 -1.14
N HIS A 192 -23.99 9.15 -1.39
CA HIS A 192 -25.13 8.76 -2.24
C HIS A 192 -24.72 8.57 -3.70
N GLN A 193 -23.82 9.43 -4.21
CA GLN A 193 -23.32 9.31 -5.57
C GLN A 193 -22.48 8.04 -5.72
N VAL A 194 -21.60 7.76 -4.76
CA VAL A 194 -20.75 6.55 -4.76
C VAL A 194 -21.64 5.29 -4.72
N HIS A 195 -22.69 5.28 -3.91
CA HIS A 195 -23.61 4.15 -3.86
C HIS A 195 -24.38 3.94 -5.18
N ARG A 196 -24.78 5.01 -5.87
CA ARG A 196 -25.39 4.89 -7.22
C ARG A 196 -24.45 4.21 -8.22
N TRP A 197 -23.15 4.48 -8.14
CA TRP A 197 -22.17 3.76 -8.97
C TRP A 197 -22.12 2.27 -8.61
N ASN A 198 -22.24 1.92 -7.33
CA ASN A 198 -22.32 0.52 -6.89
C ASN A 198 -23.57 -0.18 -7.43
N LEU A 199 -24.72 0.47 -7.40
CA LEU A 199 -25.95 -0.07 -8.00
C LEU A 199 -25.76 -0.34 -9.50
N GLY A 200 -25.18 0.60 -10.24
CA GLY A 200 -24.87 0.41 -11.66
C GLY A 200 -23.89 -0.72 -11.93
N PHE A 201 -22.94 -0.96 -11.04
CA PHE A 201 -22.05 -2.14 -11.13
C PHE A 201 -22.86 -3.44 -10.94
N VAL A 202 -23.67 -3.52 -9.89
CA VAL A 202 -24.46 -4.72 -9.57
C VAL A 202 -25.41 -5.06 -10.72
N GLU A 203 -26.08 -4.08 -11.31
CA GLU A 203 -27.00 -4.29 -12.44
C GLU A 203 -26.31 -4.89 -13.68
N ARG A 204 -25.05 -4.52 -13.91
CA ARG A 204 -24.26 -5.02 -15.05
C ARG A 204 -23.50 -6.31 -14.76
N SER A 205 -23.38 -6.69 -13.49
CA SER A 205 -22.59 -7.87 -13.11
C SER A 205 -23.28 -9.16 -13.56
N PRO A 206 -22.54 -10.13 -14.13
CA PRO A 206 -23.05 -11.49 -14.35
C PRO A 206 -23.55 -12.19 -13.08
N LEU A 207 -23.11 -11.72 -11.91
CA LEU A 207 -23.50 -12.22 -10.59
C LEU A 207 -24.43 -11.25 -9.85
N ALA A 208 -25.21 -10.43 -10.58
CA ALA A 208 -26.09 -9.41 -10.02
C ALA A 208 -26.99 -9.93 -8.88
N ALA A 209 -27.60 -11.11 -9.05
CA ALA A 209 -28.44 -11.73 -8.03
C ALA A 209 -27.70 -11.99 -6.70
N ARG A 210 -26.41 -12.23 -6.76
CA ARG A 210 -25.58 -12.47 -5.56
C ARG A 210 -25.33 -11.20 -4.76
N TYR A 211 -25.21 -10.06 -5.43
CA TYR A 211 -24.84 -8.79 -4.80
C TYR A 211 -26.03 -7.87 -4.52
N GLN A 212 -27.16 -8.15 -5.12
CA GLN A 212 -28.36 -7.30 -5.09
C GLN A 212 -28.90 -7.09 -3.68
N ASP A 213 -28.90 -8.13 -2.85
CA ASP A 213 -29.38 -8.02 -1.46
C ASP A 213 -28.51 -7.04 -0.65
N LEU A 214 -27.19 -7.16 -0.75
CA LEU A 214 -26.26 -6.24 -0.05
C LEU A 214 -26.42 -4.81 -0.54
N ALA A 215 -26.49 -4.59 -1.86
CA ALA A 215 -26.67 -3.26 -2.45
C ALA A 215 -28.00 -2.64 -2.01
N HIS A 216 -29.08 -3.43 -1.95
CA HIS A 216 -30.40 -2.98 -1.50
C HIS A 216 -30.39 -2.57 -0.02
N ARG A 217 -29.75 -3.34 0.84
CA ARG A 217 -29.61 -3.01 2.27
C ARG A 217 -28.81 -1.73 2.50
N ILE A 218 -27.80 -1.46 1.68
CA ILE A 218 -27.06 -0.19 1.72
C ILE A 218 -28.01 0.95 1.31
N ASP A 219 -28.79 0.77 0.25
CA ASP A 219 -29.74 1.78 -0.22
C ASP A 219 -30.80 2.12 0.82
N GLU A 220 -31.37 1.11 1.49
CA GLU A 220 -32.29 1.31 2.61
C GLU A 220 -31.65 2.10 3.76
N THR A 221 -30.40 1.76 4.11
CA THR A 221 -29.66 2.46 5.16
C THR A 221 -29.43 3.92 4.81
N LEU A 222 -29.02 4.22 3.57
CA LEU A 222 -28.83 5.59 3.09
C LEU A 222 -30.13 6.37 3.02
N SER A 223 -31.22 5.71 2.64
CA SER A 223 -32.56 6.29 2.62
C SER A 223 -33.05 6.63 4.02
N PHE A 224 -32.79 5.77 4.99
CA PHE A 224 -33.08 6.03 6.41
C PHE A 224 -32.28 7.23 6.93
N LEU A 225 -30.96 7.29 6.66
CA LEU A 225 -30.14 8.44 7.08
C LEU A 225 -30.67 9.75 6.50
N ARG A 226 -31.09 9.74 5.22
CA ARG A 226 -31.70 10.91 4.56
C ARG A 226 -33.00 11.31 5.24
N ALA A 227 -33.85 10.35 5.58
CA ALA A 227 -35.11 10.60 6.31
C ALA A 227 -34.87 11.20 7.72
N CYS A 228 -33.74 10.89 8.33
CA CYS A 228 -33.32 11.48 9.61
C CYS A 228 -32.67 12.87 9.47
N GLY A 229 -32.59 13.44 8.26
CA GLY A 229 -32.02 14.76 8.01
C GLY A 229 -30.51 14.77 7.67
N PHE A 230 -29.90 13.59 7.47
CA PHE A 230 -28.53 13.46 6.98
C PHE A 230 -28.53 13.41 5.43
N ASP A 231 -28.91 14.52 4.81
CA ASP A 231 -29.22 14.59 3.38
C ASP A 231 -28.03 15.09 2.49
N GLY A 232 -26.82 15.04 3.03
CA GLY A 232 -25.63 15.49 2.29
C GLY A 232 -25.31 16.98 2.47
N SER A 233 -26.11 17.73 3.22
CA SER A 233 -25.77 19.11 3.58
C SER A 233 -24.73 19.21 4.72
N ALA A 234 -24.42 18.07 5.35
CA ALA A 234 -23.35 17.98 6.32
C ALA A 234 -22.04 17.65 5.61
N SER A 235 -21.00 18.46 5.81
CA SER A 235 -19.65 18.29 5.25
C SER A 235 -19.07 16.88 5.36
N GLN A 236 -19.50 16.12 6.38
CA GLN A 236 -19.06 14.74 6.63
C GLN A 236 -19.56 13.71 5.59
N ILE A 237 -20.61 14.00 4.82
CA ILE A 237 -21.11 13.12 3.77
C ILE A 237 -20.48 13.46 2.42
N ASP A 238 -20.13 14.73 2.21
CA ASP A 238 -19.55 15.23 0.97
C ASP A 238 -18.02 15.13 0.92
N GLU A 239 -17.38 15.04 2.07
CA GLU A 239 -15.93 14.95 2.20
C GLU A 239 -15.49 13.58 2.68
N THR A 240 -14.33 13.14 2.22
CA THR A 240 -13.70 11.90 2.68
C THR A 240 -12.24 12.12 3.00
N GLU A 241 -11.75 11.42 4.02
CA GLU A 241 -10.32 11.30 4.24
C GLU A 241 -9.73 10.32 3.24
N PHE A 242 -8.66 10.72 2.59
CA PHE A 242 -7.91 9.87 1.66
C PHE A 242 -6.42 10.14 1.83
N TYR A 243 -5.64 9.07 1.90
CA TYR A 243 -4.21 9.11 2.12
C TYR A 243 -3.46 8.44 0.97
N THR A 244 -2.21 8.81 0.77
CA THR A 244 -1.33 8.22 -0.25
C THR A 244 -0.22 7.43 0.40
N SER A 245 0.30 6.46 -0.35
CA SER A 245 1.36 5.57 0.09
C SER A 245 2.19 5.06 -1.07
N HIS A 246 3.45 4.73 -0.78
CA HIS A 246 4.31 4.00 -1.69
C HIS A 246 5.41 3.25 -0.94
N GLU A 247 6.11 2.35 -1.63
CA GLU A 247 7.31 1.72 -1.11
C GLU A 247 8.45 2.74 -1.04
N ALA A 248 9.02 2.94 0.14
CA ALA A 248 10.19 3.80 0.33
C ALA A 248 11.44 3.08 -0.19
N LEU A 249 11.58 2.99 -1.50
CA LEU A 249 12.65 2.25 -2.16
C LEU A 249 13.81 3.14 -2.59
N LEU A 250 13.52 4.27 -3.24
CA LEU A 250 14.52 5.21 -3.77
C LEU A 250 14.90 6.24 -2.70
N LEU A 251 15.83 5.90 -1.82
CA LEU A 251 16.17 6.71 -0.66
C LEU A 251 16.69 8.11 -0.96
N PRO A 252 17.42 8.41 -2.06
CA PRO A 252 17.73 9.79 -2.43
C PRO A 252 16.48 10.67 -2.59
N TYR A 253 15.42 10.14 -3.20
CA TYR A 253 14.13 10.83 -3.35
C TYR A 253 13.45 11.05 -2.01
N GLU A 254 13.37 10.00 -1.18
CA GLU A 254 12.74 10.05 0.13
C GLU A 254 13.46 11.01 1.07
N GLN A 255 14.78 10.97 1.10
CA GLN A 255 15.59 11.90 1.88
C GLN A 255 15.37 13.35 1.44
N ALA A 256 15.37 13.60 0.13
CA ALA A 256 15.20 14.96 -0.42
C ALA A 256 13.83 15.56 -0.06
N LEU A 257 12.80 14.76 0.14
CA LEU A 257 11.45 15.20 0.55
C LEU A 257 11.19 15.11 2.05
N THR A 258 12.17 14.73 2.83
CA THR A 258 12.07 14.71 4.30
C THR A 258 12.18 16.13 4.86
N ARG A 259 11.26 16.49 5.77
CA ARG A 259 11.13 17.82 6.37
C ARG A 259 11.00 17.71 7.89
N VAL A 260 11.47 18.76 8.57
CA VAL A 260 11.20 18.96 10.00
C VAL A 260 9.82 19.56 10.14
N ASP A 261 8.98 18.95 10.97
CA ASP A 261 7.72 19.54 11.39
C ASP A 261 7.99 20.68 12.38
N SER A 262 7.60 21.89 12.01
CA SER A 262 7.82 23.08 12.85
C SER A 262 7.08 23.04 14.19
N THR A 263 6.05 22.19 14.31
CA THR A 263 5.25 22.07 15.53
C THR A 263 5.90 21.12 16.54
N SER A 264 6.41 19.98 16.09
CA SER A 264 6.97 18.94 16.98
C SER A 264 8.49 18.89 16.99
N GLY A 265 9.16 19.41 15.96
CA GLY A 265 10.58 19.25 15.74
C GLY A 265 10.98 17.89 15.17
N ASP A 266 10.02 17.01 14.92
CA ASP A 266 10.23 15.69 14.37
C ASP A 266 10.38 15.70 12.86
N TYR A 267 11.04 14.67 12.30
CA TYR A 267 11.17 14.49 10.87
C TYR A 267 10.02 13.68 10.29
N TYR A 268 9.51 14.14 9.16
CA TYR A 268 8.54 13.42 8.34
C TYR A 268 9.05 13.31 6.90
N ASP A 269 8.92 12.14 6.31
CA ASP A 269 9.04 12.00 4.86
C ASP A 269 7.75 12.52 4.22
N CYS A 270 7.84 13.69 3.61
CA CYS A 270 6.69 14.38 3.04
C CYS A 270 6.42 13.99 1.58
N SER A 271 6.93 12.85 1.12
CA SER A 271 6.62 12.26 -0.18
C SER A 271 5.26 11.57 -0.19
N ALA A 272 4.83 11.02 0.94
CA ALA A 272 3.53 10.38 1.13
C ALA A 272 3.14 10.34 2.61
N HIS A 273 1.86 10.03 2.90
CA HIS A 273 1.39 9.88 4.27
C HIS A 273 1.90 8.60 4.92
N PHE A 274 1.90 7.51 4.16
CA PHE A 274 2.29 6.17 4.58
C PHE A 274 3.38 5.62 3.66
N LEU A 275 4.40 5.03 4.25
CA LEU A 275 5.53 4.43 3.54
C LEU A 275 5.69 2.99 3.99
N TRP A 276 6.04 2.08 3.08
CA TRP A 276 6.35 0.71 3.50
C TRP A 276 7.73 0.25 3.08
N ILE A 277 8.25 -0.70 3.83
CA ILE A 277 9.46 -1.45 3.55
C ILE A 277 9.05 -2.71 2.81
N GLY A 278 9.65 -2.94 1.65
CA GLY A 278 9.42 -4.13 0.84
C GLY A 278 10.07 -5.39 1.45
N ASP A 279 9.67 -6.54 0.95
CA ASP A 279 10.20 -7.83 1.37
C ASP A 279 11.71 -7.98 1.11
N ARG A 280 12.25 -7.27 0.11
CA ARG A 280 13.67 -7.31 -0.27
C ARG A 280 14.55 -6.31 0.46
N THR A 281 13.98 -5.32 1.15
CA THR A 281 14.71 -4.19 1.77
C THR A 281 14.52 -4.09 3.28
N ARG A 282 14.00 -5.12 3.92
CA ARG A 282 13.69 -5.15 5.36
C ARG A 282 14.82 -5.67 6.25
N GLN A 283 16.06 -5.74 5.77
CA GLN A 283 17.20 -6.16 6.60
C GLN A 283 17.36 -5.20 7.79
N PRO A 284 17.38 -5.71 9.04
CA PRO A 284 17.43 -4.86 10.23
C PRO A 284 18.61 -3.87 10.30
N ASP A 285 19.74 -4.21 9.69
CA ASP A 285 20.94 -3.37 9.59
C ASP A 285 21.02 -2.57 8.28
N GLY A 286 20.02 -2.69 7.42
CA GLY A 286 20.00 -2.09 6.09
C GLY A 286 19.64 -0.61 6.08
N ALA A 287 19.93 0.02 4.94
CA ALA A 287 19.73 1.46 4.72
C ALA A 287 18.25 1.86 4.82
N HIS A 288 17.33 1.05 4.30
CA HIS A 288 15.91 1.37 4.31
C HIS A 288 15.32 1.37 5.73
N VAL A 289 15.72 0.43 6.55
CA VAL A 289 15.31 0.38 7.96
C VAL A 289 15.92 1.56 8.73
N GLU A 290 17.19 1.88 8.48
CA GLU A 290 17.85 3.04 9.10
C GLU A 290 17.12 4.34 8.76
N PHE A 291 16.79 4.57 7.49
CA PHE A 291 16.07 5.78 7.09
C PHE A 291 14.70 5.88 7.79
N LEU A 292 13.91 4.81 7.74
CA LEU A 292 12.54 4.84 8.23
C LEU A 292 12.41 4.85 9.75
N ARG A 293 13.46 4.43 10.49
CA ARG A 293 13.40 4.49 11.97
C ARG A 293 13.30 5.91 12.52
N GLY A 294 13.74 6.91 11.77
CA GLY A 294 13.79 8.30 12.24
C GLY A 294 12.69 9.21 11.70
N VAL A 295 11.97 8.81 10.66
CA VAL A 295 10.78 9.57 10.19
C VAL A 295 9.54 9.12 10.97
N GLN A 296 8.64 10.06 11.29
CA GLN A 296 7.48 9.82 12.16
C GLN A 296 6.21 9.40 11.42
N ASN A 297 6.28 9.23 10.10
CA ASN A 297 5.20 8.66 9.31
C ASN A 297 4.77 7.30 9.87
N PRO A 298 3.50 6.91 9.76
CA PRO A 298 3.15 5.50 9.90
C PRO A 298 3.85 4.67 8.82
N ILE A 299 4.36 3.50 9.19
CA ILE A 299 5.21 2.65 8.35
C ILE A 299 4.61 1.28 8.20
N GLY A 300 4.61 0.77 6.96
CA GLY A 300 4.32 -0.62 6.64
C GLY A 300 5.58 -1.47 6.54
N ILE A 301 5.49 -2.75 6.88
CA ILE A 301 6.54 -3.73 6.67
C ILE A 301 5.92 -4.93 5.97
N LYS A 302 6.42 -5.28 4.79
CA LYS A 302 6.03 -6.51 4.11
C LYS A 302 6.61 -7.72 4.84
N VAL A 303 5.76 -8.68 5.18
CA VAL A 303 6.15 -9.94 5.80
C VAL A 303 5.63 -11.11 4.97
N GLY A 304 6.51 -12.07 4.71
CA GLY A 304 6.23 -13.19 3.83
C GLY A 304 6.75 -14.52 4.40
N PRO A 305 6.70 -15.59 3.61
CA PRO A 305 7.11 -16.94 4.07
C PRO A 305 8.56 -17.03 4.53
N THR A 306 9.42 -16.12 4.09
CA THR A 306 10.85 -16.07 4.47
C THR A 306 11.12 -15.20 5.69
N THR A 307 10.12 -14.51 6.23
CA THR A 307 10.26 -13.67 7.42
C THR A 307 10.43 -14.54 8.65
N THR A 308 11.54 -14.35 9.37
CA THR A 308 11.78 -15.03 10.64
C THR A 308 11.17 -14.25 11.81
N VAL A 309 10.81 -14.94 12.89
CA VAL A 309 10.34 -14.30 14.13
C VAL A 309 11.41 -13.37 14.68
N ALA A 310 12.68 -13.78 14.68
CA ALA A 310 13.78 -12.98 15.21
C ALA A 310 13.98 -11.67 14.44
N ASP A 311 13.92 -11.72 13.10
CA ASP A 311 14.02 -10.52 12.28
C ASP A 311 12.83 -9.58 12.51
N LEU A 312 11.63 -10.13 12.62
CA LEU A 312 10.42 -9.35 12.86
C LEU A 312 10.48 -8.63 14.22
N GLU A 313 10.85 -9.34 15.27
CA GLU A 313 10.99 -8.75 16.62
C GLU A 313 12.04 -7.62 16.60
N LYS A 314 13.18 -7.83 15.96
CA LYS A 314 14.24 -6.82 15.83
C LYS A 314 13.78 -5.60 15.01
N LEU A 315 13.04 -5.80 13.93
CA LEU A 315 12.46 -4.71 13.14
C LEU A 315 11.49 -3.87 13.98
N LEU A 316 10.64 -4.50 14.78
CA LEU A 316 9.71 -3.78 15.67
C LEU A 316 10.46 -2.97 16.76
N GLU A 317 11.54 -3.53 17.32
CA GLU A 317 12.38 -2.79 18.27
C GLU A 317 13.04 -1.56 17.66
N ILE A 318 13.55 -1.68 16.41
CA ILE A 318 14.22 -0.58 15.72
C ILE A 318 13.22 0.49 15.28
N LEU A 319 12.10 0.09 14.67
CA LEU A 319 11.18 0.99 13.99
C LEU A 319 10.12 1.58 14.92
N ASN A 320 9.82 0.92 16.04
CA ASN A 320 8.84 1.40 17.02
C ASN A 320 9.28 1.10 18.46
N PRO A 321 10.40 1.67 18.91
CA PRO A 321 10.94 1.39 20.26
C PRO A 321 10.01 1.84 21.38
N LYS A 322 9.14 2.84 21.13
CA LYS A 322 8.18 3.39 22.09
C LYS A 322 6.82 2.70 22.07
N ASP A 323 6.65 1.71 21.20
CA ASP A 323 5.36 1.02 20.99
C ASP A 323 4.19 1.98 20.73
N GLU A 324 4.40 2.96 19.86
CA GLU A 324 3.33 3.89 19.48
C GLU A 324 2.27 3.17 18.64
N ALA A 325 1.02 3.21 19.08
CA ALA A 325 -0.10 2.67 18.33
C ALA A 325 -0.25 3.36 16.96
N GLY A 326 -0.48 2.58 15.91
CA GLY A 326 -0.60 3.08 14.53
C GLY A 326 0.72 3.38 13.83
N ARG A 327 1.85 3.30 14.52
CA ARG A 327 3.17 3.48 13.91
C ARG A 327 3.52 2.39 12.92
N ILE A 328 3.29 1.13 13.27
CA ILE A 328 3.65 -0.04 12.45
C ILE A 328 2.41 -0.75 11.95
N THR A 329 2.41 -1.01 10.64
CA THR A 329 1.47 -1.89 9.95
C THR A 329 2.25 -3.05 9.33
N LEU A 330 1.95 -4.27 9.72
CA LEU A 330 2.52 -5.47 9.11
C LEU A 330 1.63 -5.89 7.94
N ILE A 331 2.22 -6.04 6.77
CA ILE A 331 1.51 -6.36 5.53
C ILE A 331 1.89 -7.78 5.13
N SER A 332 1.00 -8.74 5.43
CA SER A 332 1.19 -10.16 5.17
C SER A 332 1.03 -10.46 3.68
N ARG A 333 2.05 -11.10 3.08
CA ARG A 333 2.07 -11.52 1.68
C ARG A 333 2.56 -12.97 1.55
N MET A 334 1.75 -13.92 1.96
CA MET A 334 2.14 -15.32 2.10
C MET A 334 1.87 -16.17 0.85
N GLY A 335 0.81 -15.89 0.13
CA GLY A 335 0.19 -16.75 -0.85
C GLY A 335 -0.95 -17.58 -0.25
N LYS A 336 -1.92 -17.93 -1.06
CA LYS A 336 -3.13 -18.66 -0.68
C LYS A 336 -2.83 -19.94 0.10
N ASP A 337 -1.84 -20.71 -0.36
CA ASP A 337 -1.55 -22.04 0.20
C ASP A 337 -0.71 -21.97 1.47
N LYS A 338 -0.10 -20.83 1.78
CA LYS A 338 0.85 -20.66 2.90
C LYS A 338 0.32 -19.80 4.04
N VAL A 339 -0.69 -18.98 3.82
CA VAL A 339 -1.12 -17.98 4.82
C VAL A 339 -1.54 -18.62 6.14
N ARG A 340 -2.25 -19.75 6.11
CA ARG A 340 -2.74 -20.42 7.32
C ARG A 340 -1.63 -21.06 8.16
N ASP A 341 -0.50 -21.41 7.54
CA ASP A 341 0.62 -22.05 8.21
C ASP A 341 1.72 -21.05 8.61
N HIS A 342 1.97 -20.02 7.77
CA HIS A 342 3.11 -19.12 7.96
C HIS A 342 2.75 -17.84 8.72
N LEU A 343 1.50 -17.38 8.68
CA LEU A 343 1.08 -16.19 9.40
C LEU A 343 0.98 -16.41 10.93
N PRO A 344 0.40 -17.51 11.45
CA PRO A 344 0.21 -17.69 12.88
C PRO A 344 1.48 -17.56 13.73
N PRO A 345 2.63 -18.15 13.37
CA PRO A 345 3.85 -17.99 14.17
C PRO A 345 4.31 -16.51 14.30
N LEU A 346 4.17 -15.72 13.24
CA LEU A 346 4.52 -14.29 13.26
C LEU A 346 3.54 -13.48 14.12
N LEU A 347 2.26 -13.80 14.00
CA LEU A 347 1.21 -13.16 14.80
C LEU A 347 1.38 -13.47 16.29
N ASP A 348 1.66 -14.73 16.63
CA ASP A 348 1.93 -15.15 18.01
C ASP A 348 3.17 -14.49 18.59
N ALA A 349 4.23 -14.34 17.79
CA ALA A 349 5.44 -13.66 18.20
C ALA A 349 5.16 -12.20 18.55
N VAL A 350 4.44 -11.48 17.70
CA VAL A 350 4.04 -10.07 17.95
C VAL A 350 3.16 -9.97 19.19
N ASN A 351 2.18 -10.88 19.33
CA ASN A 351 1.28 -10.89 20.51
C ASN A 351 2.04 -11.11 21.81
N ARG A 352 3.06 -11.98 21.82
CA ARG A 352 3.92 -12.22 22.99
C ARG A 352 4.74 -11.00 23.40
N THR A 353 5.13 -10.15 22.47
CA THR A 353 5.83 -8.90 22.79
C THR A 353 4.94 -7.85 23.44
N GLY A 354 3.62 -8.02 23.37
CA GLY A 354 2.64 -7.03 23.79
C GLY A 354 2.58 -5.78 22.93
N ARG A 355 3.30 -5.77 21.78
CA ARG A 355 3.36 -4.62 20.87
C ARG A 355 2.07 -4.44 20.10
N THR A 356 1.70 -3.17 19.90
CA THR A 356 0.51 -2.80 19.14
C THR A 356 0.87 -2.60 17.68
N VAL A 357 0.38 -3.47 16.81
CA VAL A 357 0.55 -3.37 15.36
C VAL A 357 -0.78 -3.55 14.63
N THR A 358 -0.89 -2.92 13.48
CA THR A 358 -1.99 -3.14 12.53
C THR A 358 -1.56 -4.23 11.53
N TRP A 359 -2.47 -5.12 11.15
CA TRP A 359 -2.21 -6.17 10.18
C TRP A 359 -3.08 -6.03 8.96
N LEU A 360 -2.45 -6.03 7.78
CA LEU A 360 -3.12 -6.07 6.48
C LEU A 360 -2.75 -7.35 5.72
N CYS A 361 -3.67 -7.81 4.87
CA CYS A 361 -3.40 -8.85 3.90
C CYS A 361 -3.06 -8.24 2.55
N ASP A 362 -1.89 -8.57 2.01
CA ASP A 362 -1.52 -8.39 0.60
C ASP A 362 -1.66 -9.74 -0.11
N PRO A 363 -2.78 -9.99 -0.78
CA PRO A 363 -3.02 -11.28 -1.43
C PRO A 363 -2.47 -11.32 -2.86
N MET A 364 -1.71 -10.29 -3.25
CA MET A 364 -1.23 -10.13 -4.62
C MET A 364 0.13 -10.81 -4.84
N HIS A 365 1.13 -10.40 -4.04
CA HIS A 365 2.53 -10.75 -4.29
C HIS A 365 2.87 -12.22 -4.07
N GLY A 366 2.13 -12.93 -3.25
CA GLY A 366 2.30 -14.38 -3.03
C GLY A 366 1.57 -15.26 -4.06
N ASN A 367 0.77 -14.67 -4.95
CA ASN A 367 -0.08 -15.39 -5.91
C ASN A 367 0.23 -15.06 -7.37
N THR A 368 1.39 -14.50 -7.65
CA THR A 368 1.82 -14.23 -9.03
C THR A 368 2.29 -15.52 -9.68
N THR A 369 1.76 -15.82 -10.85
CA THR A 369 2.12 -16.97 -11.69
C THR A 369 2.55 -16.49 -13.08
N THR A 370 3.21 -17.36 -13.82
CA THR A 370 3.61 -17.08 -15.21
C THR A 370 2.97 -18.13 -16.10
N THR A 371 2.27 -17.70 -17.14
CA THR A 371 1.63 -18.57 -18.13
C THR A 371 2.66 -19.29 -18.99
N ALA A 372 2.22 -20.30 -19.76
CA ALA A 372 3.06 -20.97 -20.74
C ALA A 372 3.61 -20.00 -21.80
N SER A 373 2.88 -18.92 -22.11
CA SER A 373 3.30 -17.82 -23.00
C SER A 373 4.19 -16.78 -22.31
N LYS A 374 4.67 -17.05 -21.09
CA LYS A 374 5.56 -16.19 -20.28
C LYS A 374 4.94 -14.85 -19.85
N ILE A 375 3.63 -14.75 -19.81
CA ILE A 375 2.90 -13.59 -19.30
C ILE A 375 2.67 -13.80 -17.79
N LYS A 376 3.01 -12.80 -16.97
CA LYS A 376 2.67 -12.81 -15.56
C LYS A 376 1.17 -12.57 -15.37
N THR A 377 0.55 -13.31 -14.49
CA THR A 377 -0.86 -13.12 -14.11
C THR A 377 -1.10 -13.50 -12.66
N ARG A 378 -2.30 -13.24 -12.17
CA ARG A 378 -2.79 -13.65 -10.86
C ARG A 378 -4.21 -14.19 -11.01
N SER A 379 -4.52 -15.26 -10.32
CA SER A 379 -5.87 -15.79 -10.26
C SER A 379 -6.69 -15.01 -9.22
N PHE A 380 -7.86 -14.50 -9.62
CA PHE A 380 -8.81 -13.85 -8.72
C PHE A 380 -9.19 -14.76 -7.54
N ASP A 381 -9.41 -16.05 -7.81
CA ASP A 381 -9.75 -17.03 -6.75
C ASP A 381 -8.60 -17.24 -5.76
N ASN A 382 -7.35 -17.19 -6.22
CA ASN A 382 -6.20 -17.31 -5.33
C ASN A 382 -6.02 -16.05 -4.48
N ILE A 383 -6.27 -14.87 -5.05
CA ILE A 383 -6.26 -13.60 -4.33
C ILE A 383 -7.32 -13.63 -3.23
N LEU A 384 -8.56 -13.95 -3.57
CA LEU A 384 -9.65 -14.10 -2.61
C LEU A 384 -9.32 -15.16 -1.55
N GLY A 385 -8.80 -16.31 -1.97
CA GLY A 385 -8.43 -17.41 -1.07
C GLY A 385 -7.40 -17.02 -0.01
N GLU A 386 -6.42 -16.17 -0.35
CA GLU A 386 -5.46 -15.66 0.64
C GLU A 386 -6.12 -14.70 1.63
N VAL A 387 -7.00 -13.79 1.18
CA VAL A 387 -7.73 -12.90 2.09
C VAL A 387 -8.58 -13.70 3.06
N LEU A 388 -9.31 -14.70 2.57
CA LEU A 388 -10.13 -15.57 3.42
C LEU A 388 -9.27 -16.34 4.43
N GLY A 389 -8.12 -16.85 4.00
CA GLY A 389 -7.16 -17.51 4.90
C GLY A 389 -6.62 -16.58 5.97
N PHE A 390 -6.33 -15.34 5.62
CA PHE A 390 -5.94 -14.30 6.57
C PHE A 390 -7.06 -14.01 7.57
N PHE A 391 -8.31 -13.90 7.13
CA PHE A 391 -9.47 -13.73 8.00
C PHE A 391 -9.66 -14.91 8.95
N ASP A 392 -9.49 -16.14 8.47
CA ASP A 392 -9.58 -17.35 9.29
C ASP A 392 -8.56 -17.35 10.43
N VAL A 393 -7.32 -16.95 10.15
CA VAL A 393 -6.26 -16.86 11.16
C VAL A 393 -6.62 -15.84 12.26
N PHE A 394 -7.17 -14.68 11.89
CA PHE A 394 -7.59 -13.66 12.86
C PHE A 394 -8.83 -14.08 13.64
N GLU A 395 -9.79 -14.73 13.00
CA GLU A 395 -10.98 -15.25 13.66
C GLU A 395 -10.63 -16.31 14.72
N ALA A 396 -9.66 -17.18 14.41
CA ALA A 396 -9.19 -18.24 15.33
C ALA A 396 -8.64 -17.69 16.65
N ILE A 397 -8.12 -16.49 16.67
CA ILE A 397 -7.62 -15.83 17.90
C ILE A 397 -8.59 -14.76 18.45
N GLY A 398 -9.82 -14.71 17.93
CA GLY A 398 -10.85 -13.78 18.39
C GLY A 398 -10.60 -12.31 18.03
N ARG A 399 -9.71 -12.01 17.07
CA ARG A 399 -9.40 -10.67 16.60
C ARG A 399 -10.05 -10.39 15.25
N ARG A 400 -10.28 -9.10 14.97
CA ARG A 400 -10.71 -8.65 13.64
C ARG A 400 -9.49 -8.45 12.75
N PRO A 401 -9.56 -8.82 11.45
CA PRO A 401 -8.51 -8.47 10.48
C PRO A 401 -8.43 -6.94 10.34
N GLY A 402 -7.21 -6.40 10.22
CA GLY A 402 -6.99 -4.96 10.14
C GLY A 402 -7.36 -4.37 8.78
N GLY A 403 -7.26 -5.14 7.71
CA GLY A 403 -7.58 -4.66 6.36
C GLY A 403 -6.89 -5.42 5.25
N ILE A 404 -6.94 -4.84 4.05
CA ILE A 404 -6.40 -5.42 2.81
C ILE A 404 -5.52 -4.41 2.07
N HIS A 405 -4.57 -4.94 1.29
CA HIS A 405 -3.62 -4.21 0.46
C HIS A 405 -3.61 -4.82 -0.95
N LEU A 406 -4.13 -4.10 -1.93
CA LEU A 406 -4.37 -4.61 -3.28
C LEU A 406 -3.59 -3.84 -4.34
N GLU A 407 -3.11 -4.56 -5.38
CA GLU A 407 -2.70 -3.96 -6.65
C GLU A 407 -3.89 -3.97 -7.60
N MET A 408 -4.40 -2.79 -7.92
CA MET A 408 -5.62 -2.61 -8.70
C MET A 408 -5.59 -1.31 -9.50
N THR A 409 -6.47 -1.22 -10.47
CA THR A 409 -6.67 -0.01 -11.26
C THR A 409 -8.17 0.25 -11.45
N GLY A 410 -8.53 1.51 -11.72
CA GLY A 410 -9.88 1.88 -12.12
C GLY A 410 -10.18 1.61 -13.60
N GLN A 411 -9.23 1.05 -14.34
CA GLN A 411 -9.36 0.76 -15.77
C GLN A 411 -9.79 -0.68 -16.01
N ASP A 412 -10.31 -0.94 -17.19
CA ASP A 412 -10.80 -2.25 -17.62
C ASP A 412 -9.67 -3.08 -18.27
N VAL A 413 -8.60 -3.30 -17.53
CA VAL A 413 -7.45 -4.09 -17.97
C VAL A 413 -7.71 -5.59 -17.89
N THR A 414 -6.94 -6.38 -18.63
CA THR A 414 -7.00 -7.84 -18.63
C THR A 414 -5.66 -8.42 -18.19
N GLU A 415 -5.32 -8.23 -16.90
CA GLU A 415 -4.02 -8.63 -16.34
C GLU A 415 -4.15 -9.81 -15.36
N CYS A 416 -5.28 -9.93 -14.66
CA CYS A 416 -5.60 -11.04 -13.76
C CYS A 416 -6.71 -11.91 -14.36
N ILE A 417 -6.57 -13.24 -14.20
CA ILE A 417 -7.57 -14.20 -14.67
C ILE A 417 -8.67 -14.44 -13.63
N GLY A 418 -9.85 -14.84 -14.09
CA GLY A 418 -10.99 -15.18 -13.23
C GLY A 418 -11.90 -13.98 -12.95
N GLY A 419 -12.65 -14.09 -11.86
CA GLY A 419 -13.72 -13.17 -11.53
C GLY A 419 -14.99 -13.45 -12.30
N ALA A 420 -16.04 -12.62 -12.09
CA ALA A 420 -17.33 -12.74 -12.76
C ALA A 420 -17.26 -12.59 -14.28
N GLN A 421 -16.26 -11.84 -14.77
CA GLN A 421 -15.96 -11.71 -16.20
C GLN A 421 -15.38 -12.99 -16.82
N CYS A 422 -15.00 -13.98 -15.99
CA CYS A 422 -14.41 -15.24 -16.40
C CYS A 422 -13.17 -15.08 -17.32
N LEU A 423 -12.32 -14.08 -17.05
CA LEU A 423 -11.11 -13.85 -17.83
C LEU A 423 -10.19 -15.08 -17.77
N THR A 424 -9.68 -15.46 -18.92
CA THR A 424 -8.76 -16.60 -19.11
C THR A 424 -7.38 -16.13 -19.54
N GLU A 425 -6.40 -17.04 -19.62
CA GLU A 425 -5.07 -16.74 -20.17
C GLU A 425 -5.12 -16.21 -21.61
N ALA A 426 -6.13 -16.61 -22.40
CA ALA A 426 -6.32 -16.12 -23.77
C ALA A 426 -6.72 -14.64 -23.83
N ASP A 427 -7.34 -14.12 -22.76
CA ASP A 427 -7.81 -12.73 -22.70
C ASP A 427 -6.71 -11.75 -22.28
N LEU A 428 -5.60 -12.24 -21.69
CA LEU A 428 -4.54 -11.39 -21.14
C LEU A 428 -3.92 -10.44 -22.18
N GLY A 429 -3.83 -10.85 -23.45
CA GLY A 429 -3.28 -10.03 -24.53
C GLY A 429 -4.19 -8.86 -24.94
N GLY A 430 -5.43 -8.78 -24.48
CA GLY A 430 -6.40 -7.76 -24.88
C GLY A 430 -6.06 -6.36 -24.38
N ARG A 431 -5.88 -6.22 -23.07
CA ARG A 431 -5.50 -4.96 -22.41
C ARG A 431 -4.52 -5.21 -21.25
N TYR A 432 -3.38 -5.78 -21.55
CA TYR A 432 -2.28 -5.95 -20.58
C TYR A 432 -1.41 -4.70 -20.60
N GLU A 433 -1.63 -3.79 -19.65
CA GLU A 433 -1.07 -2.43 -19.66
C GLU A 433 0.03 -2.21 -18.62
N THR A 434 0.16 -3.12 -17.64
CA THR A 434 1.20 -2.99 -16.61
C THR A 434 2.61 -3.22 -17.17
N PHE A 435 3.56 -2.41 -16.74
CA PHE A 435 5.00 -2.64 -17.00
C PHE A 435 5.66 -3.53 -15.95
N CYS A 436 4.95 -3.89 -14.89
CA CYS A 436 5.45 -4.67 -13.76
C CYS A 436 4.58 -5.90 -13.48
N ASP A 437 3.82 -5.89 -12.40
CA ASP A 437 3.00 -7.01 -12.00
C ASP A 437 1.51 -6.79 -12.32
N PRO A 438 0.73 -7.85 -12.55
CA PRO A 438 -0.66 -7.77 -12.94
C PRO A 438 -1.54 -7.18 -11.83
N ARG A 439 -2.52 -6.37 -12.24
CA ARG A 439 -3.47 -5.67 -11.36
C ARG A 439 -4.88 -6.22 -11.55
N LEU A 440 -5.69 -6.17 -10.50
CA LEU A 440 -7.14 -6.32 -10.61
C LEU A 440 -7.69 -5.14 -11.41
N ASN A 441 -8.60 -5.42 -12.35
CA ASN A 441 -9.33 -4.35 -13.06
C ASN A 441 -10.45 -3.75 -12.17
N ALA A 442 -11.16 -2.76 -12.69
CA ALA A 442 -12.21 -2.08 -11.94
C ALA A 442 -13.32 -3.04 -11.48
N GLU A 443 -13.81 -3.90 -12.35
CA GLU A 443 -14.89 -4.84 -12.00
C GLU A 443 -14.43 -5.92 -11.03
N GLN A 444 -13.23 -6.50 -11.22
CA GLN A 444 -12.65 -7.46 -10.29
C GLN A 444 -12.43 -6.85 -8.90
N SER A 445 -12.03 -5.58 -8.83
CA SER A 445 -11.85 -4.86 -7.56
C SER A 445 -13.17 -4.67 -6.81
N LEU A 446 -14.23 -4.28 -7.51
CA LEU A 446 -15.58 -4.14 -6.93
C LEU A 446 -16.15 -5.49 -6.51
N GLU A 447 -15.98 -6.52 -7.33
CA GLU A 447 -16.39 -7.88 -7.01
C GLU A 447 -15.68 -8.36 -5.72
N MET A 448 -14.38 -8.11 -5.60
CA MET A 448 -13.62 -8.42 -4.38
C MET A 448 -14.25 -7.75 -3.16
N ALA A 449 -14.59 -6.47 -3.24
CA ALA A 449 -15.21 -5.75 -2.13
C ALA A 449 -16.57 -6.35 -1.73
N PHE A 450 -17.43 -6.70 -2.68
CA PHE A 450 -18.72 -7.34 -2.40
C PHE A 450 -18.57 -8.72 -1.77
N LEU A 451 -17.63 -9.53 -2.26
CA LEU A 451 -17.36 -10.86 -1.70
C LEU A 451 -16.81 -10.76 -0.27
N LEU A 452 -15.87 -9.85 -0.02
CA LEU A 452 -15.33 -9.62 1.33
C LEU A 452 -16.39 -9.06 2.27
N ALA A 453 -17.29 -8.21 1.78
CA ALA A 453 -18.41 -7.70 2.55
C ALA A 453 -19.36 -8.82 3.00
N GLN A 454 -19.69 -9.76 2.12
CA GLN A 454 -20.47 -10.94 2.47
C GLN A 454 -19.78 -11.79 3.55
N GLU A 455 -18.48 -12.01 3.42
CA GLU A 455 -17.69 -12.76 4.42
C GLU A 455 -17.67 -12.04 5.78
N LEU A 456 -17.40 -10.75 5.81
CA LEU A 456 -17.38 -9.96 7.05
C LEU A 456 -18.74 -9.98 7.76
N THR A 457 -19.84 -9.85 7.00
CA THR A 457 -21.20 -9.92 7.54
C THR A 457 -21.52 -11.31 8.08
N GLY A 458 -21.17 -12.37 7.35
CA GLY A 458 -21.39 -13.75 7.76
C GLY A 458 -20.61 -14.15 9.02
N ARG A 459 -19.38 -13.65 9.18
CA ARG A 459 -18.54 -13.88 10.37
C ARG A 459 -19.05 -13.13 11.60
N ALA A 460 -19.60 -11.93 11.42
CA ALA A 460 -20.22 -11.18 12.52
C ALA A 460 -21.47 -11.87 13.07
N GLY A 461 -22.33 -12.41 12.20
CA GLY A 461 -23.55 -13.13 12.61
C GLY A 461 -23.33 -14.46 13.32
N LYS A 462 -22.12 -15.04 13.26
CA LYS A 462 -21.76 -16.26 14.02
C LYS A 462 -21.35 -15.97 15.47
N LYS A 463 -21.16 -14.71 15.83
CA LYS A 463 -20.71 -14.28 17.18
C LYS A 463 -21.88 -13.78 18.05
N GLU A 464 -23.05 -13.56 17.48
CA GLU A 464 -24.31 -13.27 18.18
C GLU A 464 -25.10 -14.58 18.41
#